data_2ce485fbc6bf75da7149805d27ae5295
#
_entry.id   2ce485fbc6bf75da7149805d27ae5295
#
_cell.length_a   1.000
_cell.length_b   1.000
_cell.length_c   1.000
_cell.angle_alpha   90.00
_cell.angle_beta   90.00
_cell.angle_gamma   90.00
#
_symmetry.space_group_name_H-M   'P 1'
#
loop_
_entity.id
_entity.type
_entity.pdbx_description
1 polymer ?
#
loop_
_entity_poly.entity_id
_entity_poly.type
_entity_poly.pdbx_seq_one_letter_code
_entity_poly.pdbx_strand_id
1 'polypeptide(L)'
;LTSDDKMIGRTMAAALAIVFSFLPAHAQSQHRLPSGYKWGRCLLVVHGQTRISGRCSYQIEKGGDFNIQGPRQVFAGIDYPDTNSGAGEMSKDYWAVVYKDGDLWEGYGNADIRDTHGEVGDWGELRREGACYVGKDVRVCLWH
;
A
#
# COMPACT_ATOMS: atom_id res chain seq x y z
N LEU A 1 85.18 -24.32 6.58
CA LEU A 1 84.56 -24.15 7.86
C LEU A 1 83.20 -23.55 7.67
N THR A 2 82.32 -24.43 7.77
CA THR A 2 80.84 -24.37 7.56
C THR A 2 80.12 -23.62 8.70
N SER A 3 79.15 -22.89 8.37
CA SER A 3 78.07 -22.59 9.33
C SER A 3 76.75 -22.43 8.57
N ASP A 4 75.90 -23.39 8.76
CA ASP A 4 74.53 -23.45 8.29
C ASP A 4 73.64 -22.57 9.20
N ASP A 5 73.04 -21.56 8.64
CA ASP A 5 71.96 -20.83 9.32
C ASP A 5 70.63 -21.19 8.69
N LYS A 6 69.95 -22.02 9.41
CA LYS A 6 68.56 -22.46 9.13
C LYS A 6 67.55 -21.34 9.51
N MET A 7 67.10 -20.62 8.53
CA MET A 7 66.00 -19.62 8.73
C MET A 7 64.66 -20.36 8.75
N ILE A 8 64.06 -20.45 9.92
CA ILE A 8 62.72 -20.98 10.16
C ILE A 8 61.70 -19.89 9.81
N GLY A 9 61.07 -20.08 8.66
CA GLY A 9 59.94 -19.23 8.27
C GLY A 9 58.71 -19.47 9.14
N ARG A 10 58.34 -18.49 9.92
CA ARG A 10 57.07 -18.45 10.63
C ARG A 10 56.00 -17.94 9.67
N THR A 11 55.18 -18.84 9.17
CA THR A 11 53.93 -18.48 8.48
C THR A 11 52.90 -18.05 9.49
N MET A 12 52.62 -16.77 9.55
CA MET A 12 51.45 -16.22 10.27
C MET A 12 50.21 -16.48 9.43
N ALA A 13 49.39 -17.40 9.85
CA ALA A 13 48.03 -17.57 9.34
C ALA A 13 47.14 -16.47 9.92
N ALA A 14 46.81 -15.49 9.10
CA ALA A 14 45.80 -14.48 9.47
C ALA A 14 44.41 -15.10 9.35
N ALA A 15 43.80 -15.38 10.48
CA ALA A 15 42.39 -15.79 10.55
C ALA A 15 41.50 -14.57 10.28
N LEU A 16 40.86 -14.52 9.11
CA LEU A 16 39.86 -13.52 8.78
C LEU A 16 38.55 -13.88 9.51
N ALA A 17 38.28 -13.22 10.62
CA ALA A 17 37.00 -13.34 11.30
C ALA A 17 35.95 -12.54 10.52
N ILE A 18 35.10 -13.25 9.76
CA ILE A 18 33.91 -12.65 9.10
C ILE A 18 32.87 -12.41 10.18
N VAL A 19 32.78 -11.17 10.61
CA VAL A 19 31.70 -10.70 11.50
C VAL A 19 30.43 -10.56 10.65
N PHE A 20 29.56 -11.54 10.70
CA PHE A 20 28.20 -11.42 10.19
C PHE A 20 27.44 -10.44 11.08
N SER A 21 27.36 -9.19 10.65
CA SER A 21 26.46 -8.22 11.25
C SER A 21 25.04 -8.63 10.92
N PHE A 22 24.36 -9.29 11.85
CA PHE A 22 22.93 -9.47 11.80
C PHE A 22 22.29 -8.08 12.00
N LEU A 23 21.93 -7.42 10.90
CA LEU A 23 21.04 -6.28 10.95
C LEU A 23 19.71 -6.79 11.50
N PRO A 24 19.18 -6.18 12.56
CA PRO A 24 17.83 -6.52 13.02
C PRO A 24 16.87 -6.21 11.87
N ALA A 25 16.20 -7.22 11.34
CA ALA A 25 15.10 -7.02 10.46
C ALA A 25 14.09 -6.16 11.25
N HIS A 26 13.96 -4.90 10.85
CA HIS A 26 12.92 -4.04 11.38
C HIS A 26 11.61 -4.74 11.05
N ALA A 27 11.00 -5.34 12.05
CA ALA A 27 9.65 -5.84 11.96
C ALA A 27 8.79 -4.62 11.60
N GLN A 28 8.46 -4.49 10.31
CA GLN A 28 7.46 -3.54 9.88
C GLN A 28 6.22 -3.91 10.65
N SER A 29 5.78 -3.01 11.53
CA SER A 29 4.53 -3.17 12.24
C SER A 29 3.46 -3.43 11.19
N GLN A 30 2.99 -4.67 11.11
CA GLN A 30 1.89 -4.99 10.23
C GLN A 30 0.69 -4.24 10.81
N HIS A 31 0.38 -3.10 10.23
CA HIS A 31 -0.80 -2.35 10.62
C HIS A 31 -1.99 -3.26 10.50
N ARG A 32 -2.64 -3.48 11.64
CA ARG A 32 -3.83 -4.31 11.72
C ARG A 32 -4.93 -3.60 10.94
N LEU A 33 -5.51 -4.31 9.99
CA LEU A 33 -6.65 -3.77 9.25
C LEU A 33 -7.85 -3.60 10.20
N PRO A 34 -8.67 -2.56 10.00
CA PRO A 34 -9.95 -2.43 10.68
C PRO A 34 -10.86 -3.64 10.43
N SER A 35 -11.86 -3.82 11.29
CA SER A 35 -12.86 -4.86 11.10
C SER A 35 -13.53 -4.74 9.73
N GLY A 36 -13.68 -5.87 9.04
CA GLY A 36 -14.27 -5.91 7.69
C GLY A 36 -13.30 -5.69 6.55
N TYR A 37 -12.12 -5.11 6.81
CA TYR A 37 -11.10 -4.92 5.78
C TYR A 37 -10.26 -6.17 5.57
N LYS A 38 -9.84 -6.37 4.32
CA LYS A 38 -8.96 -7.47 3.88
C LYS A 38 -7.86 -6.93 2.98
N TRP A 39 -6.78 -7.68 2.86
CA TRP A 39 -5.78 -7.42 1.83
C TRP A 39 -6.20 -8.05 0.51
N GLY A 40 -5.97 -7.34 -0.58
CA GLY A 40 -6.23 -7.78 -1.94
C GLY A 40 -5.30 -7.14 -2.94
N ARG A 41 -5.70 -7.14 -4.19
CA ARG A 41 -5.00 -6.48 -5.28
C ARG A 41 -5.95 -5.50 -5.96
N CYS A 42 -5.50 -4.26 -6.14
CA CYS A 42 -6.28 -3.20 -6.74
C CYS A 42 -5.53 -2.49 -7.87
N LEU A 43 -6.30 -1.85 -8.71
CA LEU A 43 -5.84 -0.83 -9.63
C LEU A 43 -6.74 0.40 -9.46
N LEU A 44 -6.14 1.56 -9.29
CA LEU A 44 -6.82 2.85 -9.37
C LEU A 44 -6.07 3.71 -10.37
N VAL A 45 -6.75 4.13 -11.42
CA VAL A 45 -6.27 5.10 -12.40
C VAL A 45 -7.23 6.28 -12.37
N VAL A 46 -6.71 7.49 -12.17
CA VAL A 46 -7.47 8.74 -12.17
C VAL A 46 -6.78 9.73 -13.09
N HIS A 47 -7.52 10.31 -14.02
CA HIS A 47 -7.00 11.25 -15.01
C HIS A 47 -5.76 10.71 -15.75
N GLY A 48 -5.80 9.44 -16.14
CA GLY A 48 -4.71 8.76 -16.84
C GLY A 48 -3.48 8.41 -15.97
N GLN A 49 -3.50 8.72 -14.68
CA GLN A 49 -2.40 8.43 -13.76
C GLN A 49 -2.73 7.24 -12.86
N THR A 50 -1.84 6.27 -12.83
CA THR A 50 -1.96 5.13 -11.92
C THR A 50 -1.65 5.57 -10.50
N ARG A 51 -2.63 5.45 -9.62
CA ARG A 51 -2.58 5.85 -8.21
C ARG A 51 -2.37 4.66 -7.28
N ILE A 52 -3.07 3.55 -7.54
CA ILE A 52 -2.86 2.27 -6.84
C ILE A 52 -2.58 1.22 -7.91
N SER A 53 -1.55 0.40 -7.70
CA SER A 53 -1.25 -0.76 -8.53
C SER A 53 -0.66 -1.87 -7.66
N GLY A 54 -1.39 -2.96 -7.47
CA GLY A 54 -0.95 -4.10 -6.68
C GLY A 54 -1.63 -4.21 -5.33
N ARG A 55 -0.87 -4.42 -4.26
CA ARG A 55 -1.42 -4.64 -2.91
C ARG A 55 -2.23 -3.44 -2.43
N CYS A 56 -3.40 -3.72 -1.90
CA CYS A 56 -4.33 -2.74 -1.34
C CYS A 56 -5.07 -3.34 -0.16
N SER A 57 -5.68 -2.53 0.68
CA SER A 57 -6.75 -2.97 1.56
C SER A 57 -8.11 -2.65 0.93
N TYR A 58 -9.10 -3.47 1.22
CA TYR A 58 -10.45 -3.28 0.71
C TYR A 58 -11.50 -3.75 1.70
N GLN A 59 -12.70 -3.23 1.56
CA GLN A 59 -13.90 -3.71 2.22
C GLN A 59 -15.02 -3.80 1.19
N ILE A 60 -15.79 -4.89 1.22
CA ILE A 60 -17.00 -5.05 0.42
C ILE A 60 -18.18 -5.02 1.36
N GLU A 61 -19.16 -4.20 1.05
CA GLU A 61 -20.38 -4.06 1.79
C GLU A 61 -21.50 -4.96 1.25
N LYS A 62 -22.56 -5.08 2.04
CA LYS A 62 -23.74 -5.80 1.61
C LYS A 62 -24.39 -5.03 0.44
N GLY A 63 -24.45 -5.67 -0.72
CA GLY A 63 -24.94 -5.03 -1.95
C GLY A 63 -23.89 -4.98 -3.06
N GLY A 64 -22.62 -5.20 -2.69
CA GLY A 64 -21.51 -5.23 -3.64
C GLY A 64 -20.74 -3.91 -3.75
N ASP A 65 -21.18 -2.89 -3.02
CA ASP A 65 -20.41 -1.66 -2.86
C ASP A 65 -19.07 -1.98 -2.20
N PHE A 66 -18.04 -1.28 -2.58
CA PHE A 66 -16.72 -1.54 -2.01
C PHE A 66 -15.87 -0.28 -1.95
N ASN A 67 -14.92 -0.30 -1.06
CA ASN A 67 -13.84 0.66 -1.04
C ASN A 67 -12.48 -0.03 -1.15
N ILE A 68 -11.53 0.69 -1.71
CA ILE A 68 -10.13 0.29 -1.81
C ILE A 68 -9.25 1.38 -1.25
N GLN A 69 -8.13 0.99 -0.66
CA GLN A 69 -7.14 1.91 -0.14
C GLN A 69 -5.73 1.40 -0.44
N GLY A 70 -4.84 2.28 -0.79
CA GLY A 70 -3.45 1.96 -1.03
C GLY A 70 -2.75 1.37 0.19
N PRO A 71 -1.65 0.64 0.00
CA PRO A 71 -1.00 -0.12 1.06
C PRO A 71 -0.32 0.74 2.13
N ARG A 72 -0.11 2.03 1.85
CA ARG A 72 0.49 2.99 2.77
C ARG A 72 -0.52 3.68 3.68
N GLN A 73 -1.81 3.45 3.45
CA GLN A 73 -2.83 3.97 4.33
C GLN A 73 -2.61 3.41 5.74
N VAL A 74 -2.38 4.31 6.68
CA VAL A 74 -2.19 3.98 8.08
C VAL A 74 -3.56 4.02 8.76
N PHE A 75 -3.97 2.88 9.25
CA PHE A 75 -5.11 2.80 10.16
C PHE A 75 -4.56 2.97 11.57
N ALA A 76 -4.61 4.18 12.10
CA ALA A 76 -4.17 4.45 13.46
C ALA A 76 -5.14 3.78 14.45
N GLY A 77 -4.65 2.75 15.14
CA GLY A 77 -5.40 2.06 16.15
C GLY A 77 -6.64 1.35 15.60
N ILE A 78 -7.75 1.93 15.60
CA ILE A 78 -9.02 1.41 15.06
C ILE A 78 -9.70 2.54 14.31
N ASP A 79 -9.23 3.75 14.55
CA ASP A 79 -9.98 4.91 14.17
C ASP A 79 -9.40 5.45 12.87
N TYR A 80 -10.28 5.66 11.95
CA TYR A 80 -10.10 6.69 10.95
C TYR A 80 -9.49 7.90 11.62
N PRO A 81 -8.70 8.69 10.89
CA PRO A 81 -8.14 9.91 11.42
C PRO A 81 -9.20 10.60 12.28
N ASP A 82 -8.83 10.90 13.50
CA ASP A 82 -9.74 11.52 14.46
C ASP A 82 -10.20 12.86 13.89
N THR A 83 -11.36 12.82 13.26
CA THR A 83 -11.99 14.03 12.69
C THR A 83 -12.34 15.04 13.76
N ASN A 84 -12.26 14.68 15.04
CA ASN A 84 -12.51 15.57 16.16
C ASN A 84 -11.28 16.36 16.58
N SER A 85 -10.08 16.01 16.14
CA SER A 85 -8.84 16.70 16.52
C SER A 85 -8.67 18.06 15.83
N GLY A 86 -9.51 18.41 14.88
CA GLY A 86 -9.43 19.68 14.14
C GLY A 86 -8.22 19.80 13.21
N ALA A 87 -7.25 18.96 13.36
CA ALA A 87 -6.15 18.77 12.43
C ALA A 87 -6.50 17.53 11.60
N GLY A 88 -7.32 17.69 10.59
CA GLY A 88 -7.68 16.60 9.68
C GLY A 88 -6.40 15.88 9.26
N GLU A 89 -6.19 14.65 9.75
CA GLU A 89 -5.09 13.86 9.23
C GLU A 89 -5.33 13.67 7.75
N MET A 90 -4.41 14.18 6.96
CA MET A 90 -4.45 13.99 5.52
C MET A 90 -4.37 12.51 5.21
N SER A 91 -5.06 12.09 4.18
CA SER A 91 -4.92 10.74 3.67
C SER A 91 -3.43 10.40 3.48
N LYS A 92 -3.03 9.20 3.85
CA LYS A 92 -1.65 8.73 3.70
C LYS A 92 -1.44 7.98 2.39
N ASP A 93 -2.51 7.67 1.70
CA ASP A 93 -2.49 6.99 0.41
C ASP A 93 -3.72 7.32 -0.43
N TYR A 94 -3.74 6.82 -1.65
CA TYR A 94 -4.91 6.92 -2.50
C TYR A 94 -6.00 5.93 -2.06
N TRP A 95 -7.25 6.32 -2.31
CA TRP A 95 -8.41 5.50 -2.02
C TRP A 95 -9.53 5.77 -3.03
N ALA A 96 -10.43 4.83 -3.15
CA ALA A 96 -11.64 4.95 -3.95
C ALA A 96 -12.81 4.19 -3.32
N VAL A 97 -14.01 4.69 -3.57
CA VAL A 97 -15.27 4.04 -3.24
C VAL A 97 -16.03 3.82 -4.54
N VAL A 98 -16.60 2.63 -4.70
CA VAL A 98 -17.51 2.29 -5.78
C VAL A 98 -18.80 1.79 -5.16
N TYR A 99 -19.90 2.35 -5.58
CA TYR A 99 -21.22 2.03 -5.02
C TYR A 99 -22.29 2.00 -6.12
N LYS A 100 -23.40 1.39 -5.79
CA LYS A 100 -24.54 1.30 -6.68
C LYS A 100 -25.61 2.31 -6.29
N ASP A 101 -26.01 3.15 -7.25
CA ASP A 101 -27.15 4.03 -7.13
C ASP A 101 -28.24 3.61 -8.14
N GLY A 102 -29.30 3.00 -7.63
CA GLY A 102 -30.29 2.35 -8.48
C GLY A 102 -29.69 1.23 -9.33
N ASP A 103 -29.71 1.39 -10.63
CA ASP A 103 -29.14 0.43 -11.59
C ASP A 103 -27.75 0.84 -12.09
N LEU A 104 -27.28 2.01 -11.69
CA LEU A 104 -25.99 2.58 -12.11
C LEU A 104 -24.90 2.30 -11.08
N TRP A 105 -23.67 2.19 -11.57
CA TRP A 105 -22.51 2.21 -10.72
C TRP A 105 -21.89 3.60 -10.73
N GLU A 106 -21.55 4.08 -9.57
CA GLU A 106 -20.88 5.35 -9.37
C GLU A 106 -19.66 5.19 -8.48
N GLY A 107 -18.82 6.21 -8.41
CA GLY A 107 -17.68 6.17 -7.54
C GLY A 107 -17.04 7.53 -7.31
N TYR A 108 -16.19 7.57 -6.31
CA TYR A 108 -15.38 8.73 -5.99
C TYR A 108 -14.10 8.30 -5.27
N GLY A 109 -13.14 9.19 -5.23
CA GLY A 109 -11.87 8.93 -4.56
C GLY A 109 -11.00 10.18 -4.53
N ASN A 110 -9.82 10.09 -3.93
CA ASN A 110 -8.91 11.23 -3.92
C ASN A 110 -8.03 11.25 -5.18
N ALA A 111 -7.93 12.43 -5.80
CA ALA A 111 -7.01 12.67 -6.91
C ALA A 111 -5.59 13.02 -6.42
N ASP A 112 -5.47 13.73 -5.31
CA ASP A 112 -4.22 13.99 -4.59
C ASP A 112 -4.15 13.14 -3.33
N ILE A 113 -2.96 12.64 -3.02
CA ILE A 113 -2.73 11.77 -1.86
C ILE A 113 -3.10 12.45 -0.53
N ARG A 114 -3.03 13.77 -0.49
CA ARG A 114 -3.31 14.55 0.73
C ARG A 114 -4.79 14.85 0.92
N ASP A 115 -5.60 14.64 -0.11
CA ASP A 115 -7.02 14.93 -0.03
C ASP A 115 -7.74 13.93 0.86
N THR A 116 -8.40 14.43 1.88
CA THR A 116 -9.29 13.64 2.74
C THR A 116 -10.68 13.49 2.15
N HIS A 117 -11.03 14.38 1.25
CA HIS A 117 -12.32 14.36 0.54
C HIS A 117 -12.11 13.81 -0.87
N GLY A 118 -13.03 13.01 -1.33
CA GLY A 118 -13.02 12.51 -2.70
C GLY A 118 -13.58 13.53 -3.68
N GLU A 119 -13.15 13.42 -4.92
CA GLU A 119 -13.81 14.07 -6.04
C GLU A 119 -15.17 13.41 -6.26
N VAL A 120 -16.19 14.00 -5.65
CA VAL A 120 -17.58 13.50 -5.76
C VAL A 120 -18.22 14.07 -7.01
N GLY A 121 -18.74 13.17 -7.85
CA GLY A 121 -19.49 13.55 -9.05
C GLY A 121 -18.65 13.74 -10.31
N ASP A 122 -17.33 13.81 -10.21
CA ASP A 122 -16.47 14.01 -11.39
C ASP A 122 -16.24 12.73 -12.19
N TRP A 123 -16.44 11.56 -11.57
CA TRP A 123 -16.21 10.27 -12.24
C TRP A 123 -17.41 9.82 -13.09
N GLY A 124 -18.60 10.36 -12.81
CA GLY A 124 -19.84 10.01 -13.50
C GLY A 124 -20.21 8.53 -13.36
N GLU A 125 -21.03 8.07 -14.29
CA GLU A 125 -21.42 6.67 -14.36
C GLU A 125 -20.23 5.77 -14.69
N LEU A 126 -20.11 4.69 -13.92
CA LEU A 126 -19.08 3.66 -14.12
C LEU A 126 -19.69 2.42 -14.78
N ARG A 127 -19.05 1.91 -15.81
CA ARG A 127 -19.41 0.66 -16.44
C ARG A 127 -18.58 -0.48 -15.86
N ARG A 128 -19.24 -1.53 -15.43
CA ARG A 128 -18.54 -2.73 -14.94
C ARG A 128 -17.93 -3.52 -16.10
N GLU A 129 -16.64 -3.79 -16.00
CA GLU A 129 -15.86 -4.60 -16.94
C GLU A 129 -15.08 -5.68 -16.14
N GLY A 130 -15.67 -6.83 -15.91
CA GLY A 130 -15.07 -7.88 -15.08
C GLY A 130 -14.86 -7.44 -13.64
N ALA A 131 -13.60 -7.39 -13.18
CA ALA A 131 -13.21 -6.90 -11.86
C ALA A 131 -13.05 -5.38 -11.79
N CYS A 132 -13.30 -4.67 -12.89
CA CYS A 132 -13.07 -3.23 -13.01
C CYS A 132 -14.38 -2.46 -13.19
N TYR A 133 -14.35 -1.22 -12.74
CA TYR A 133 -15.38 -0.21 -12.94
C TYR A 133 -14.74 0.97 -13.65
N VAL A 134 -15.25 1.31 -14.81
CA VAL A 134 -14.60 2.21 -15.77
C VAL A 134 -15.51 3.38 -16.10
N GLY A 135 -15.05 4.57 -15.81
CA GLY A 135 -15.64 5.85 -16.22
C GLY A 135 -14.80 6.53 -17.31
N LYS A 136 -15.13 7.78 -17.60
CA LYS A 136 -14.45 8.56 -18.63
C LYS A 136 -12.96 8.72 -18.35
N ASP A 137 -12.60 9.10 -17.13
CA ASP A 137 -11.23 9.43 -16.76
C ASP A 137 -10.77 8.62 -15.52
N VAL A 138 -11.48 7.52 -15.23
CA VAL A 138 -11.21 6.68 -14.06
C VAL A 138 -11.35 5.20 -14.39
N ARG A 139 -10.54 4.41 -13.71
CA ARG A 139 -10.65 2.94 -13.67
C ARG A 139 -10.35 2.46 -12.26
N VAL A 140 -11.31 1.76 -11.66
CA VAL A 140 -11.17 1.15 -10.34
C VAL A 140 -11.33 -0.35 -10.48
N CYS A 141 -10.33 -1.12 -10.10
CA CYS A 141 -10.40 -2.58 -10.16
C CYS A 141 -10.09 -3.20 -8.80
N LEU A 142 -10.80 -4.25 -8.44
CA LEU A 142 -10.58 -5.04 -7.23
C LEU A 142 -10.54 -6.53 -7.57
N TRP A 143 -9.43 -7.19 -7.22
CA TRP A 143 -9.26 -8.65 -7.26
C TRP A 143 -9.10 -9.17 -5.83
N HIS A 144 -10.01 -10.03 -5.41
CA HIS A 144 -10.13 -10.56 -4.03
C HIS A 144 -10.35 -12.07 -4.02
#